data_20b8f375123ca4ad14124c0d7c7e7c89
#
_entry.id   20b8f375123ca4ad14124c0d7c7e7c89
#
_cell.length_a   1.000
_cell.length_b   1.000
_cell.length_c   1.000
_cell.angle_alpha   90.00
_cell.angle_beta   90.00
_cell.angle_gamma   90.00
#
_symmetry.space_group_name_H-M   'P 1'
#
loop_
_entity.id
_entity.type
_entity.pdbx_description
1 polymer ?
#
loop_
_entity_poly.entity_id
_entity_poly.type
_entity_poly.pdbx_seq_one_letter_code
_entity_poly.pdbx_strand_id
1 'polypeptide(L)'
;MSALWTSAELRGATGGTLAAEIAATGVSIDTRSLQPGDLFVALRDARDGHDFVAEALARGAVAAMVDRDPPGVPTDAPLLRVADTLAGLQALGAAARGRSRARFVGITGSVGKTTTKEMLRLALGALGPTHAATASYNNHWGVPLTLARQPRDAAFAIVEMGMNNRGEIAPLARMARPHVAVITTIGTAHIGNLGSQEAIAEEKADILLGLEKGGAAILPAESPFLSQLLARAKQAGARVLTFGESARADIQLTDYVGEAARGTARVLMDGLPLSVHLAAPGHHLALNACAAIATVHALEGDVVAAAEALRGFGAGAGRGARVTLALPGGTALLLDDSYNASPASIRAGLSVLAAQPATRRIVALGDMLELGEGGPAMHAELASDVASAADLVYCCGPLMRHLFAALPEKKRGAHLPDSSALAPLLAGAVRPGDAVLVKGSLGSRMALVVAALTSLNDKSSAGGAGVVP
;
A
#
# COMPACT_ATOMS: atom_id res chain seq x y z
N MET A 1 -20.32 4.61 -21.46
CA MET A 1 -19.53 3.55 -20.77
C MET A 1 -20.41 2.32 -20.66
N SER A 2 -19.89 1.13 -20.90
CA SER A 2 -20.65 -0.13 -20.70
C SER A 2 -20.94 -0.32 -19.20
N ALA A 3 -22.11 -0.88 -18.86
CA ALA A 3 -22.47 -1.18 -17.47
C ALA A 3 -21.49 -2.18 -16.87
N LEU A 4 -20.98 -1.88 -15.69
CA LEU A 4 -20.20 -2.82 -14.87
C LEU A 4 -21.14 -3.87 -14.25
N TRP A 5 -22.30 -3.40 -13.75
CA TRP A 5 -23.35 -4.22 -13.16
C TRP A 5 -24.73 -3.82 -13.64
N THR A 6 -25.51 -4.77 -14.10
CA THR A 6 -26.95 -4.60 -14.38
C THR A 6 -27.78 -5.02 -13.15
N SER A 7 -29.04 -4.57 -13.07
CA SER A 7 -29.98 -4.99 -12.00
C SER A 7 -30.09 -6.52 -11.92
N ALA A 8 -30.16 -7.20 -13.04
CA ALA A 8 -30.23 -8.68 -13.07
C ALA A 8 -29.00 -9.33 -12.44
N GLU A 9 -27.80 -8.82 -12.76
CA GLU A 9 -26.54 -9.33 -12.20
C GLU A 9 -26.42 -9.01 -10.70
N LEU A 10 -26.85 -7.82 -10.27
CA LEU A 10 -26.87 -7.46 -8.85
C LEU A 10 -27.79 -8.39 -8.05
N ARG A 11 -29.02 -8.62 -8.53
CA ARG A 11 -29.95 -9.57 -7.90
C ARG A 11 -29.39 -10.99 -7.90
N GLY A 12 -28.87 -11.44 -9.04
CA GLY A 12 -28.32 -12.79 -9.19
C GLY A 12 -27.11 -13.06 -8.32
N ALA A 13 -26.20 -12.08 -8.19
CA ALA A 13 -25.00 -12.24 -7.37
C ALA A 13 -25.29 -12.18 -5.86
N THR A 14 -26.16 -11.27 -5.42
CA THR A 14 -26.40 -11.00 -3.99
C THR A 14 -27.58 -11.77 -3.40
N GLY A 15 -28.47 -12.34 -4.23
CA GLY A 15 -29.76 -12.86 -3.81
C GLY A 15 -30.73 -11.78 -3.31
N GLY A 16 -30.37 -10.51 -3.45
CA GLY A 16 -31.16 -9.37 -2.99
C GLY A 16 -32.29 -9.00 -3.95
N THR A 17 -33.13 -8.06 -3.50
CA THR A 17 -34.23 -7.50 -4.29
C THR A 17 -33.93 -6.07 -4.68
N LEU A 18 -34.21 -5.71 -5.93
CA LEU A 18 -34.05 -4.36 -6.49
C LEU A 18 -35.21 -4.17 -7.46
N ALA A 19 -36.11 -3.22 -7.16
CA ALA A 19 -37.29 -2.95 -7.97
C ALA A 19 -36.95 -2.15 -9.25
N ALA A 20 -35.97 -1.24 -9.15
CA ALA A 20 -35.55 -0.40 -10.27
C ALA A 20 -34.63 -1.16 -11.25
N GLU A 21 -34.81 -0.91 -12.53
CA GLU A 21 -33.82 -1.33 -13.53
C GLU A 21 -32.73 -0.26 -13.65
N ILE A 22 -31.51 -0.63 -13.28
CA ILE A 22 -30.33 0.26 -13.27
C ILE A 22 -29.14 -0.38 -13.98
N ALA A 23 -28.17 0.47 -14.34
CA ALA A 23 -26.88 0.08 -14.87
C ALA A 23 -25.79 0.82 -14.07
N ALA A 24 -25.14 0.15 -13.14
CA ALA A 24 -24.05 0.72 -12.38
C ALA A 24 -22.74 0.68 -13.16
N THR A 25 -21.96 1.77 -13.13
CA THR A 25 -20.65 1.90 -13.79
C THR A 25 -19.49 1.64 -12.83
N GLY A 26 -19.76 1.62 -11.53
CA GLY A 26 -18.79 1.36 -10.47
C GLY A 26 -19.48 0.93 -9.18
N VAL A 27 -18.68 0.75 -8.13
CA VAL A 27 -19.13 0.41 -6.78
C VAL A 27 -18.38 1.29 -5.77
N SER A 28 -19.09 1.94 -4.84
CA SER A 28 -18.48 2.78 -3.81
C SER A 28 -18.97 2.42 -2.41
N ILE A 29 -18.11 2.58 -1.42
CA ILE A 29 -18.41 2.44 0.02
C ILE A 29 -18.22 3.76 0.77
N ASP A 30 -17.86 4.84 0.06
CA ASP A 30 -17.52 6.14 0.64
C ASP A 30 -18.07 7.26 -0.24
N THR A 31 -18.95 8.08 0.32
CA THR A 31 -19.59 9.21 -0.40
C THR A 31 -18.58 10.25 -0.88
N ARG A 32 -17.42 10.38 -0.23
CA ARG A 32 -16.37 11.34 -0.60
C ARG A 32 -15.68 10.99 -1.93
N SER A 33 -15.60 9.71 -2.26
CA SER A 33 -14.97 9.19 -3.48
C SER A 33 -15.97 8.64 -4.51
N LEU A 34 -17.28 8.65 -4.17
CA LEU A 34 -18.35 8.17 -5.03
C LEU A 34 -18.41 8.97 -6.33
N GLN A 35 -18.58 8.26 -7.45
CA GLN A 35 -18.79 8.84 -8.76
C GLN A 35 -20.25 8.68 -9.20
N PRO A 36 -20.80 9.61 -9.98
CA PRO A 36 -22.10 9.41 -10.61
C PRO A 36 -22.14 8.11 -11.41
N GLY A 37 -23.17 7.31 -11.20
CA GLY A 37 -23.28 6.00 -11.81
C GLY A 37 -22.83 4.83 -10.93
N ASP A 38 -22.25 5.08 -9.75
CA ASP A 38 -21.85 4.02 -8.82
C ASP A 38 -23.06 3.36 -8.12
N LEU A 39 -22.91 2.08 -7.78
CA LEU A 39 -23.67 1.43 -6.71
C LEU A 39 -23.00 1.80 -5.38
N PHE A 40 -23.73 2.45 -4.47
CA PHE A 40 -23.25 2.69 -3.11
C PHE A 40 -23.53 1.47 -2.23
N VAL A 41 -22.56 1.03 -1.42
CA VAL A 41 -22.73 -0.08 -0.46
C VAL A 41 -22.66 0.47 0.96
N ALA A 42 -23.75 0.37 1.70
CA ALA A 42 -23.89 0.87 3.06
C ALA A 42 -23.26 -0.09 4.08
N LEU A 43 -21.93 -0.11 4.17
CA LEU A 43 -21.19 -0.93 5.14
C LEU A 43 -21.33 -0.37 6.56
N ARG A 44 -21.25 -1.26 7.55
CA ARG A 44 -21.14 -0.91 8.97
C ARG A 44 -19.70 -1.10 9.44
N ASP A 45 -19.15 -0.05 10.02
CA ASP A 45 -17.87 -0.04 10.69
C ASP A 45 -17.94 0.97 11.85
N ALA A 46 -16.93 1.77 12.11
CA ALA A 46 -16.95 2.86 13.11
C ALA A 46 -18.11 3.85 12.91
N ARG A 47 -18.62 3.97 11.69
CA ARG A 47 -19.86 4.67 11.32
C ARG A 47 -20.74 3.74 10.51
N ASP A 48 -22.07 4.00 10.57
CA ASP A 48 -23.03 3.25 9.79
C ASP A 48 -23.20 3.87 8.39
N GLY A 49 -22.91 3.08 7.35
CA GLY A 49 -23.04 3.50 5.97
C GLY A 49 -24.50 3.86 5.57
N HIS A 50 -25.51 3.34 6.29
CA HIS A 50 -26.90 3.65 6.01
C HIS A 50 -27.24 5.13 6.23
N ASP A 51 -26.55 5.81 7.14
CA ASP A 51 -26.70 7.24 7.40
C ASP A 51 -26.26 8.13 6.22
N PHE A 52 -25.52 7.56 5.27
CA PHE A 52 -24.98 8.26 4.11
C PHE A 52 -25.68 7.92 2.79
N VAL A 53 -26.73 7.06 2.82
CA VAL A 53 -27.42 6.63 1.58
C VAL A 53 -28.10 7.79 0.87
N ALA A 54 -28.79 8.66 1.63
CA ALA A 54 -29.43 9.86 1.04
C ALA A 54 -28.41 10.76 0.33
N GLU A 55 -27.25 10.99 0.97
CA GLU A 55 -26.14 11.76 0.37
C GLU A 55 -25.58 11.06 -0.86
N ALA A 56 -25.39 9.73 -0.82
CA ALA A 56 -24.88 8.96 -1.95
C ALA A 56 -25.80 9.07 -3.17
N LEU A 57 -27.11 8.93 -2.98
CA LEU A 57 -28.10 9.10 -4.05
C LEU A 57 -28.10 10.53 -4.59
N ALA A 58 -28.04 11.53 -3.72
CA ALA A 58 -27.96 12.95 -4.12
C ALA A 58 -26.67 13.26 -4.90
N ARG A 59 -25.57 12.53 -4.66
CA ARG A 59 -24.31 12.63 -5.42
C ARG A 59 -24.28 11.80 -6.71
N GLY A 60 -25.41 11.16 -7.07
CA GLY A 60 -25.57 10.46 -8.34
C GLY A 60 -25.29 8.96 -8.29
N ALA A 61 -25.29 8.31 -7.11
CA ALA A 61 -25.36 6.86 -7.04
C ALA A 61 -26.65 6.38 -7.74
N VAL A 62 -26.53 5.38 -8.62
CA VAL A 62 -27.70 4.86 -9.36
C VAL A 62 -28.54 3.92 -8.51
N ALA A 63 -27.96 3.37 -7.43
CA ALA A 63 -28.65 2.58 -6.41
C ALA A 63 -27.80 2.52 -5.15
N ALA A 64 -28.41 2.09 -4.02
CA ALA A 64 -27.68 1.79 -2.81
C ALA A 64 -28.00 0.35 -2.34
N MET A 65 -26.95 -0.41 -1.96
CA MET A 65 -27.10 -1.71 -1.30
C MET A 65 -27.26 -1.50 0.21
N VAL A 66 -28.35 -2.00 0.75
CA VAL A 66 -28.77 -1.81 2.15
C VAL A 66 -29.30 -3.11 2.76
N ASP A 67 -29.19 -3.29 4.09
CA ASP A 67 -29.79 -4.41 4.83
C ASP A 67 -30.98 -3.96 5.70
N ARG A 68 -31.33 -2.68 5.70
CA ARG A 68 -32.50 -2.08 6.36
C ARG A 68 -32.87 -0.77 5.68
N ASP A 69 -33.99 -0.19 6.07
CA ASP A 69 -34.40 1.11 5.57
C ASP A 69 -33.46 2.22 6.05
N PRO A 70 -32.80 2.95 5.12
CA PRO A 70 -31.91 4.03 5.47
C PRO A 70 -32.71 5.30 5.83
N PRO A 71 -32.24 6.12 6.79
CA PRO A 71 -32.95 7.32 7.20
C PRO A 71 -32.96 8.38 6.08
N GLY A 72 -34.09 9.09 5.95
CA GLY A 72 -34.21 10.22 5.01
C GLY A 72 -34.23 9.85 3.53
N VAL A 73 -34.44 8.58 3.20
CA VAL A 73 -34.49 8.08 1.82
C VAL A 73 -35.95 7.77 1.44
N PRO A 74 -36.44 8.24 0.26
CA PRO A 74 -37.77 7.92 -0.24
C PRO A 74 -38.01 6.40 -0.39
N THR A 75 -39.26 5.96 -0.22
CA THR A 75 -39.63 4.54 -0.30
C THR A 75 -39.46 3.93 -1.70
N ASP A 76 -39.50 4.77 -2.73
CA ASP A 76 -39.33 4.42 -4.15
C ASP A 76 -37.87 4.54 -4.63
N ALA A 77 -36.93 4.90 -3.73
CA ALA A 77 -35.52 5.00 -4.07
C ALA A 77 -34.95 3.64 -4.56
N PRO A 78 -33.96 3.67 -5.46
CA PRO A 78 -33.37 2.46 -6.02
C PRO A 78 -32.49 1.74 -4.98
N LEU A 79 -33.11 0.94 -4.11
CA LEU A 79 -32.43 0.20 -3.04
C LEU A 79 -32.30 -1.28 -3.41
N LEU A 80 -31.05 -1.78 -3.47
CA LEU A 80 -30.74 -3.20 -3.49
C LEU A 80 -30.76 -3.72 -2.05
N ARG A 81 -31.85 -4.39 -1.68
CA ARG A 81 -32.05 -4.93 -0.34
C ARG A 81 -31.43 -6.31 -0.23
N VAL A 82 -30.53 -6.47 0.71
CA VAL A 82 -29.81 -7.72 1.01
C VAL A 82 -29.95 -8.07 2.49
N ALA A 83 -29.62 -9.30 2.88
CA ALA A 83 -29.65 -9.70 4.29
C ALA A 83 -28.49 -9.07 5.11
N ASP A 84 -27.35 -8.86 4.48
CA ASP A 84 -26.14 -8.27 5.06
C ASP A 84 -25.34 -7.58 3.94
N THR A 85 -24.96 -6.33 4.14
CA THR A 85 -24.29 -5.51 3.10
C THR A 85 -22.84 -5.93 2.85
N LEU A 86 -22.13 -6.45 3.87
CA LEU A 86 -20.79 -6.98 3.70
C LEU A 86 -20.82 -8.30 2.92
N ALA A 87 -21.71 -9.22 3.29
CA ALA A 87 -21.91 -10.46 2.53
C ALA A 87 -22.35 -10.17 1.09
N GLY A 88 -23.21 -9.18 0.86
CA GLY A 88 -23.58 -8.69 -0.47
C GLY A 88 -22.37 -8.19 -1.28
N LEU A 89 -21.49 -7.39 -0.69
CA LEU A 89 -20.27 -6.93 -1.33
C LEU A 89 -19.30 -8.08 -1.66
N GLN A 90 -19.17 -9.04 -0.74
CA GLN A 90 -18.35 -10.25 -0.96
C GLN A 90 -18.92 -11.10 -2.12
N ALA A 91 -20.24 -11.22 -2.18
CA ALA A 91 -20.91 -11.93 -3.27
C ALA A 91 -20.71 -11.23 -4.63
N LEU A 92 -20.77 -9.89 -4.68
CA LEU A 92 -20.40 -9.12 -5.87
C LEU A 92 -18.95 -9.35 -6.26
N GLY A 93 -18.03 -9.31 -5.31
CA GLY A 93 -16.62 -9.60 -5.55
C GLY A 93 -16.38 -10.99 -6.14
N ALA A 94 -17.03 -12.01 -5.56
CA ALA A 94 -16.96 -13.41 -6.05
C ALA A 94 -17.57 -13.56 -7.45
N ALA A 95 -18.71 -12.92 -7.72
CA ALA A 95 -19.36 -12.92 -9.03
C ALA A 95 -18.50 -12.21 -10.09
N ALA A 96 -17.90 -11.05 -9.76
CA ALA A 96 -16.96 -10.34 -10.62
C ALA A 96 -15.75 -11.24 -10.98
N ARG A 97 -15.16 -11.90 -9.96
CA ARG A 97 -14.06 -12.85 -10.17
C ARG A 97 -14.49 -14.04 -11.05
N GLY A 98 -15.70 -14.55 -10.84
CA GLY A 98 -16.25 -15.69 -11.60
C GLY A 98 -16.44 -15.41 -13.09
N ARG A 99 -16.87 -14.18 -13.45
CA ARG A 99 -17.09 -13.77 -14.85
C ARG A 99 -15.83 -13.25 -15.54
N SER A 100 -14.76 -12.99 -14.78
CA SER A 100 -13.54 -12.39 -15.32
C SER A 100 -12.65 -13.41 -16.03
N ARG A 101 -12.07 -12.98 -17.17
CA ARG A 101 -11.01 -13.70 -17.91
C ARG A 101 -9.62 -13.15 -17.62
N ALA A 102 -9.49 -12.12 -16.77
CA ALA A 102 -8.21 -11.55 -16.41
C ALA A 102 -7.28 -12.56 -15.73
N ARG A 103 -5.98 -12.35 -15.86
CA ARG A 103 -4.97 -13.04 -15.04
C ARG A 103 -4.84 -12.29 -13.71
N PHE A 104 -5.09 -12.98 -12.61
CA PHE A 104 -5.09 -12.39 -11.26
C PHE A 104 -3.76 -12.56 -10.56
N VAL A 105 -3.27 -11.49 -9.95
CA VAL A 105 -2.10 -11.47 -9.06
C VAL A 105 -2.55 -11.12 -7.66
N GLY A 106 -2.29 -12.00 -6.70
CA GLY A 106 -2.48 -11.73 -5.28
C GLY A 106 -1.16 -11.29 -4.64
N ILE A 107 -1.18 -10.28 -3.79
CA ILE A 107 0.03 -9.76 -3.13
C ILE A 107 -0.18 -9.67 -1.64
N THR A 108 0.72 -10.27 -0.86
CA THR A 108 0.82 -10.04 0.59
C THR A 108 2.27 -9.83 1.02
N GLY A 109 2.49 -9.54 2.29
CA GLY A 109 3.80 -9.33 2.90
C GLY A 109 3.75 -8.37 4.07
N SER A 110 4.77 -8.32 4.87
CA SER A 110 4.87 -7.38 5.99
C SER A 110 5.11 -5.94 5.51
N VAL A 111 5.99 -5.76 4.51
CA VAL A 111 6.32 -4.48 3.87
C VAL A 111 6.33 -4.67 2.36
N GLY A 112 6.16 -3.60 1.58
CA GLY A 112 6.31 -3.62 0.13
C GLY A 112 5.05 -3.97 -0.67
N LYS A 113 3.95 -4.44 -0.06
CA LYS A 113 2.71 -4.83 -0.76
C LYS A 113 2.21 -3.78 -1.76
N THR A 114 1.90 -2.59 -1.28
CA THR A 114 1.35 -1.52 -2.14
C THR A 114 2.36 -1.04 -3.17
N THR A 115 3.64 -0.97 -2.79
CA THR A 115 4.73 -0.62 -3.70
C THR A 115 4.82 -1.63 -4.85
N THR A 116 4.82 -2.93 -4.55
CA THR A 116 4.82 -4.00 -5.56
C THR A 116 3.54 -3.98 -6.39
N LYS A 117 2.37 -3.69 -5.77
CA LYS A 117 1.10 -3.50 -6.50
C LYS A 117 1.21 -2.39 -7.54
N GLU A 118 1.76 -1.23 -7.17
CA GLU A 118 1.93 -0.10 -8.11
C GLU A 118 2.97 -0.40 -9.20
N MET A 119 4.07 -1.08 -8.86
CA MET A 119 5.03 -1.56 -9.87
C MET A 119 4.38 -2.53 -10.85
N LEU A 120 3.60 -3.49 -10.36
CA LEU A 120 2.86 -4.42 -11.21
C LEU A 120 1.78 -3.73 -12.05
N ARG A 121 1.13 -2.69 -11.52
CA ARG A 121 0.16 -1.90 -12.30
C ARG A 121 0.83 -1.24 -13.51
N LEU A 122 2.06 -0.76 -13.38
CA LEU A 122 2.83 -0.23 -14.50
C LEU A 122 3.32 -1.34 -15.44
N ALA A 123 3.95 -2.36 -14.89
CA ALA A 123 4.55 -3.46 -15.65
C ALA A 123 3.51 -4.24 -16.47
N LEU A 124 2.40 -4.65 -15.84
CA LEU A 124 1.29 -5.34 -16.52
C LEU A 124 0.48 -4.39 -17.39
N GLY A 125 0.39 -3.10 -17.00
CA GLY A 125 -0.27 -2.06 -17.80
C GLY A 125 0.37 -1.85 -19.17
N ALA A 126 1.67 -2.10 -19.32
CA ALA A 126 2.36 -2.10 -20.61
C ALA A 126 1.98 -3.31 -21.49
N LEU A 127 1.44 -4.37 -20.89
CA LEU A 127 1.07 -5.61 -21.58
C LEU A 127 -0.43 -5.70 -21.89
N GLY A 128 -1.26 -4.93 -21.18
CA GLY A 128 -2.70 -4.91 -21.41
C GLY A 128 -3.49 -4.15 -20.32
N PRO A 129 -4.81 -4.00 -20.51
CA PRO A 129 -5.67 -3.34 -19.54
C PRO A 129 -5.56 -3.98 -18.16
N THR A 130 -5.11 -3.21 -17.16
CA THR A 130 -4.77 -3.71 -15.83
C THR A 130 -5.59 -3.01 -14.76
N HIS A 131 -6.30 -3.79 -13.94
CA HIS A 131 -7.06 -3.31 -12.79
C HIS A 131 -6.30 -3.51 -11.48
N ALA A 132 -6.27 -2.50 -10.66
CA ALA A 132 -5.76 -2.53 -9.28
C ALA A 132 -6.50 -1.51 -8.42
N ALA A 133 -6.59 -1.76 -7.12
CA ALA A 133 -7.13 -0.77 -6.19
C ALA A 133 -6.25 0.48 -6.15
N THR A 134 -6.88 1.66 -6.17
CA THR A 134 -6.20 2.96 -6.08
C THR A 134 -5.66 3.28 -4.68
N ALA A 135 -6.17 2.59 -3.65
CA ALA A 135 -5.75 2.70 -2.26
C ALA A 135 -5.37 1.31 -1.71
N SER A 136 -4.95 1.23 -0.45
CA SER A 136 -4.67 -0.05 0.23
C SER A 136 -5.97 -0.73 0.69
N TYR A 137 -6.86 -1.05 -0.24
CA TYR A 137 -8.07 -1.85 -0.01
C TYR A 137 -7.72 -3.33 0.06
N ASN A 138 -7.18 -3.78 1.21
CA ASN A 138 -6.55 -5.08 1.36
C ASN A 138 -7.15 -5.98 2.46
N ASN A 139 -8.26 -5.57 3.09
CA ASN A 139 -8.95 -6.30 4.14
C ASN A 139 -10.26 -6.96 3.65
N HIS A 140 -11.08 -7.48 4.57
CA HIS A 140 -12.31 -8.23 4.34
C HIS A 140 -13.41 -7.49 3.57
N TRP A 141 -13.36 -6.16 3.46
CA TRP A 141 -14.24 -5.36 2.58
C TRP A 141 -13.48 -4.74 1.40
N GLY A 142 -12.18 -4.48 1.54
CA GLY A 142 -11.37 -3.87 0.50
C GLY A 142 -11.10 -4.79 -0.69
N VAL A 143 -10.82 -6.07 -0.43
CA VAL A 143 -10.61 -7.08 -1.48
C VAL A 143 -11.89 -7.31 -2.28
N PRO A 144 -13.07 -7.59 -1.68
CA PRO A 144 -14.30 -7.73 -2.46
C PRO A 144 -14.68 -6.45 -3.21
N LEU A 145 -14.44 -5.26 -2.65
CA LEU A 145 -14.64 -3.99 -3.37
C LEU A 145 -13.74 -3.88 -4.61
N THR A 146 -12.46 -4.24 -4.47
CA THR A 146 -11.51 -4.26 -5.60
C THR A 146 -11.99 -5.20 -6.70
N LEU A 147 -12.45 -6.39 -6.35
CA LEU A 147 -13.00 -7.36 -7.30
C LEU A 147 -14.30 -6.86 -7.93
N ALA A 148 -15.23 -6.30 -7.14
CA ALA A 148 -16.52 -5.79 -7.63
C ALA A 148 -16.36 -4.61 -8.60
N ARG A 149 -15.27 -3.85 -8.50
CA ARG A 149 -14.91 -2.73 -9.38
C ARG A 149 -14.17 -3.14 -10.66
N GLN A 150 -13.84 -4.44 -10.80
CA GLN A 150 -13.02 -4.87 -11.93
C GLN A 150 -13.73 -4.68 -13.26
N PRO A 151 -13.11 -3.96 -14.24
CA PRO A 151 -13.62 -3.85 -15.60
C PRO A 151 -13.71 -5.21 -16.29
N ARG A 152 -14.72 -5.39 -17.15
CA ARG A 152 -14.97 -6.68 -17.83
C ARG A 152 -13.89 -7.05 -18.84
N ASP A 153 -13.24 -6.05 -19.42
CA ASP A 153 -12.19 -6.14 -20.44
C ASP A 153 -10.77 -6.13 -19.86
N ALA A 154 -10.62 -6.14 -18.53
CA ALA A 154 -9.31 -6.20 -17.90
C ALA A 154 -8.59 -7.50 -18.31
N ALA A 155 -7.35 -7.35 -18.79
CA ALA A 155 -6.44 -8.48 -19.07
C ALA A 155 -5.76 -8.97 -17.78
N PHE A 156 -5.49 -8.03 -16.85
CA PHE A 156 -4.84 -8.30 -15.58
C PHE A 156 -5.59 -7.66 -14.42
N ALA A 157 -5.57 -8.31 -13.26
CA ALA A 157 -6.11 -7.77 -12.01
C ALA A 157 -5.16 -8.04 -10.86
N ILE A 158 -4.86 -7.02 -10.07
CA ILE A 158 -3.92 -7.07 -8.95
C ILE A 158 -4.70 -6.83 -7.66
N VAL A 159 -4.60 -7.78 -6.73
CA VAL A 159 -5.33 -7.77 -5.46
C VAL A 159 -4.33 -7.80 -4.31
N GLU A 160 -4.24 -6.70 -3.59
CA GLU A 160 -3.46 -6.61 -2.36
C GLU A 160 -4.25 -7.24 -1.21
N MET A 161 -3.59 -8.10 -0.40
CA MET A 161 -4.18 -8.79 0.75
C MET A 161 -3.35 -8.50 2.00
N GLY A 162 -3.99 -7.87 2.98
CA GLY A 162 -3.44 -7.56 4.29
C GLY A 162 -4.11 -8.38 5.38
N MET A 163 -3.50 -8.40 6.56
CA MET A 163 -4.06 -9.00 7.76
C MET A 163 -3.64 -8.20 8.99
N ASN A 164 -4.46 -8.25 10.00
CA ASN A 164 -4.16 -7.85 11.36
C ASN A 164 -4.13 -9.06 12.31
N ASN A 165 -4.93 -10.11 12.01
CA ASN A 165 -5.09 -11.30 12.85
C ASN A 165 -4.91 -12.58 12.01
N ARG A 166 -4.85 -13.73 12.70
CA ARG A 166 -4.83 -15.06 12.07
C ARG A 166 -6.14 -15.34 11.33
N GLY A 167 -6.06 -16.04 10.22
CA GLY A 167 -7.21 -16.52 9.44
C GLY A 167 -7.81 -15.50 8.49
N GLU A 168 -7.20 -14.31 8.32
CA GLU A 168 -7.73 -13.24 7.47
C GLU A 168 -7.30 -13.38 5.99
N ILE A 169 -6.10 -13.90 5.70
CA ILE A 169 -5.58 -14.00 4.33
C ILE A 169 -6.28 -15.10 3.52
N ALA A 170 -6.52 -16.29 4.11
CA ALA A 170 -7.07 -17.42 3.39
C ALA A 170 -8.44 -17.14 2.73
N PRO A 171 -9.44 -16.51 3.41
CA PRO A 171 -10.71 -16.16 2.79
C PRO A 171 -10.56 -15.19 1.60
N LEU A 172 -9.67 -14.19 1.74
CA LEU A 172 -9.38 -13.22 0.69
C LEU A 172 -8.76 -13.89 -0.53
N ALA A 173 -7.79 -14.78 -0.30
CA ALA A 173 -7.12 -15.52 -1.35
C ALA A 173 -8.09 -16.46 -2.10
N ARG A 174 -8.97 -17.17 -1.38
CA ARG A 174 -9.98 -18.04 -1.99
C ARG A 174 -11.01 -17.25 -2.80
N MET A 175 -11.33 -16.02 -2.39
CA MET A 175 -12.22 -15.13 -3.16
C MET A 175 -11.53 -14.63 -4.44
N ALA A 176 -10.27 -14.17 -4.33
CA ALA A 176 -9.51 -13.61 -5.44
C ALA A 176 -9.03 -14.67 -6.44
N ARG A 177 -8.75 -15.89 -6.00
CA ARG A 177 -8.22 -17.01 -6.79
C ARG A 177 -7.10 -16.56 -7.73
N PRO A 178 -5.96 -16.13 -7.21
CA PRO A 178 -4.88 -15.62 -8.04
C PRO A 178 -4.23 -16.72 -8.90
N HIS A 179 -3.75 -16.35 -10.08
CA HIS A 179 -2.89 -17.19 -10.91
C HIS A 179 -1.42 -17.09 -10.46
N VAL A 180 -1.06 -15.94 -9.88
CA VAL A 180 0.24 -15.72 -9.26
C VAL A 180 0.04 -15.11 -7.88
N ALA A 181 0.67 -15.67 -6.85
CA ALA A 181 0.69 -15.15 -5.50
C ALA A 181 2.10 -14.66 -5.13
N VAL A 182 2.19 -13.42 -4.68
CA VAL A 182 3.45 -12.77 -4.32
C VAL A 182 3.51 -12.56 -2.81
N ILE A 183 4.58 -13.03 -2.16
CA ILE A 183 4.91 -12.71 -0.78
C ILE A 183 6.14 -11.81 -0.81
N THR A 184 5.98 -10.52 -0.49
CA THR A 184 7.07 -9.54 -0.62
C THR A 184 8.13 -9.72 0.45
N THR A 185 7.73 -9.74 1.72
CA THR A 185 8.63 -9.91 2.87
C THR A 185 7.89 -10.54 4.04
N ILE A 186 8.63 -11.23 4.91
CA ILE A 186 8.19 -11.61 6.25
C ILE A 186 8.99 -10.78 7.26
N GLY A 187 8.31 -9.98 8.04
CA GLY A 187 8.90 -9.10 9.06
C GLY A 187 8.06 -9.06 10.32
N THR A 188 8.26 -8.05 11.16
CA THR A 188 7.63 -7.92 12.48
C THR A 188 6.31 -7.13 12.47
N ALA A 189 5.82 -6.66 11.32
CA ALA A 189 4.53 -5.98 11.25
C ALA A 189 3.41 -6.91 11.76
N HIS A 190 2.56 -6.39 12.67
CA HIS A 190 1.46 -7.11 13.34
C HIS A 190 1.92 -8.23 14.31
N ILE A 191 3.19 -8.24 14.73
CA ILE A 191 3.70 -9.28 15.65
C ILE A 191 2.97 -9.26 17.00
N GLY A 192 2.51 -8.09 17.45
CA GLY A 192 1.71 -7.95 18.67
C GLY A 192 0.41 -8.75 18.64
N ASN A 193 -0.20 -8.90 17.46
CA ASN A 193 -1.46 -9.63 17.28
C ASN A 193 -1.23 -11.13 16.98
N LEU A 194 -0.17 -11.46 16.25
CA LEU A 194 0.12 -12.83 15.81
C LEU A 194 1.04 -13.60 16.77
N GLY A 195 1.78 -12.89 17.61
CA GLY A 195 2.65 -13.46 18.65
C GLY A 195 4.07 -13.79 18.18
N SER A 196 4.31 -14.18 16.93
CA SER A 196 5.64 -14.50 16.41
C SER A 196 5.78 -14.23 14.91
N GLN A 197 7.02 -14.19 14.41
CA GLN A 197 7.30 -14.09 12.97
C GLN A 197 6.95 -15.37 12.21
N GLU A 198 7.06 -16.53 12.84
CA GLU A 198 6.63 -17.84 12.32
C GLU A 198 5.13 -17.80 12.00
N ALA A 199 4.32 -17.26 12.94
CA ALA A 199 2.89 -17.11 12.75
C ALA A 199 2.56 -16.10 11.64
N ILE A 200 3.35 -15.02 11.51
CA ILE A 200 3.22 -14.08 10.40
C ILE A 200 3.53 -14.75 9.07
N ALA A 201 4.57 -15.60 9.02
CA ALA A 201 4.94 -16.33 7.82
C ALA A 201 3.85 -17.34 7.43
N GLU A 202 3.29 -18.06 8.41
CA GLU A 202 2.18 -19.00 8.21
C GLU A 202 0.96 -18.30 7.63
N GLU A 203 0.49 -17.23 8.26
CA GLU A 203 -0.67 -16.46 7.83
C GLU A 203 -0.48 -15.89 6.41
N LYS A 204 0.70 -15.33 6.11
CA LYS A 204 0.98 -14.81 4.77
C LYS A 204 1.09 -15.92 3.72
N ALA A 205 1.60 -17.09 4.10
CA ALA A 205 1.64 -18.26 3.21
C ALA A 205 0.24 -18.75 2.83
N ASP A 206 -0.79 -18.41 3.60
CA ASP A 206 -2.19 -18.75 3.32
C ASP A 206 -2.75 -18.08 2.06
N ILE A 207 -2.05 -17.08 1.50
CA ILE A 207 -2.37 -16.57 0.15
C ILE A 207 -2.31 -17.69 -0.91
N LEU A 208 -1.47 -18.69 -0.70
CA LEU A 208 -1.29 -19.83 -1.59
C LEU A 208 -2.49 -20.79 -1.59
N LEU A 209 -3.35 -20.76 -0.55
CA LEU A 209 -4.58 -21.55 -0.48
C LEU A 209 -5.63 -21.12 -1.50
N GLY A 210 -5.49 -19.93 -2.06
CA GLY A 210 -6.37 -19.41 -3.11
C GLY A 210 -5.83 -19.58 -4.52
N LEU A 211 -4.60 -20.08 -4.71
CA LEU A 211 -4.00 -20.21 -6.04
C LEU A 211 -4.86 -21.08 -6.98
N GLU A 212 -5.04 -20.60 -8.20
CA GLU A 212 -5.59 -21.40 -9.28
C GLU A 212 -4.65 -22.59 -9.59
N LYS A 213 -5.24 -23.70 -10.09
CA LYS A 213 -4.45 -24.89 -10.45
C LYS A 213 -3.36 -24.55 -11.46
N GLY A 214 -2.13 -24.93 -11.15
CA GLY A 214 -0.94 -24.61 -11.96
C GLY A 214 -0.44 -23.17 -11.78
N GLY A 215 -0.96 -22.45 -10.79
CA GLY A 215 -0.51 -21.10 -10.45
C GLY A 215 0.91 -21.06 -9.90
N ALA A 216 1.46 -19.85 -9.79
CA ALA A 216 2.83 -19.62 -9.34
C ALA A 216 2.90 -18.87 -8.00
N ALA A 217 3.90 -19.22 -7.18
CA ALA A 217 4.28 -18.53 -5.95
C ALA A 217 5.58 -17.76 -6.19
N ILE A 218 5.58 -16.45 -5.92
CA ILE A 218 6.76 -15.58 -5.97
C ILE A 218 7.20 -15.33 -4.54
N LEU A 219 8.39 -15.80 -4.17
CA LEU A 219 8.85 -15.87 -2.78
C LEU A 219 10.20 -15.16 -2.58
N PRO A 220 10.42 -14.45 -1.44
CA PRO A 220 11.69 -13.81 -1.14
C PRO A 220 12.77 -14.84 -0.76
N ALA A 221 13.87 -14.88 -1.52
CA ALA A 221 14.93 -15.89 -1.37
C ALA A 221 15.68 -15.80 -0.04
N GLU A 222 15.85 -14.60 0.52
CA GLU A 222 16.56 -14.36 1.79
C GLU A 222 15.65 -14.44 3.00
N SER A 223 14.38 -14.82 2.84
CA SER A 223 13.48 -14.95 3.99
C SER A 223 13.98 -16.07 4.95
N PRO A 224 14.12 -15.81 6.25
CA PRO A 224 14.39 -16.86 7.22
C PRO A 224 13.32 -17.96 7.22
N PHE A 225 12.14 -17.64 6.70
CA PHE A 225 10.98 -18.54 6.63
C PHE A 225 10.81 -19.17 5.24
N LEU A 226 11.80 -19.07 4.35
CA LEU A 226 11.69 -19.60 2.98
C LEU A 226 11.29 -21.08 2.97
N SER A 227 11.87 -21.91 3.83
CA SER A 227 11.53 -23.33 3.92
C SER A 227 10.06 -23.58 4.23
N GLN A 228 9.47 -22.79 5.12
CA GLN A 228 8.03 -22.82 5.44
C GLN A 228 7.18 -22.41 4.26
N LEU A 229 7.57 -21.33 3.57
CA LEU A 229 6.87 -20.82 2.38
C LEU A 229 6.93 -21.85 1.23
N LEU A 230 8.08 -22.50 1.00
CA LEU A 230 8.26 -23.56 0.02
C LEU A 230 7.39 -24.79 0.33
N ALA A 231 7.32 -25.18 1.63
CA ALA A 231 6.46 -26.30 2.04
C ALA A 231 4.98 -26.00 1.73
N ARG A 232 4.51 -24.77 2.00
CA ARG A 232 3.14 -24.36 1.69
C ARG A 232 2.90 -24.29 0.18
N ALA A 233 3.85 -23.77 -0.60
CA ALA A 233 3.77 -23.75 -2.06
C ALA A 233 3.67 -25.16 -2.65
N LYS A 234 4.46 -26.10 -2.15
CA LYS A 234 4.39 -27.51 -2.53
C LYS A 234 3.02 -28.12 -2.22
N GLN A 235 2.45 -27.85 -1.03
CA GLN A 235 1.10 -28.30 -0.66
C GLN A 235 0.03 -27.75 -1.60
N ALA A 236 0.18 -26.50 -2.05
CA ALA A 236 -0.72 -25.86 -3.01
C ALA A 236 -0.49 -26.31 -4.46
N GLY A 237 0.52 -27.14 -4.74
CA GLY A 237 0.90 -27.53 -6.11
C GLY A 237 1.37 -26.36 -6.97
N ALA A 238 1.92 -25.31 -6.33
CA ALA A 238 2.36 -24.11 -7.02
C ALA A 238 3.74 -24.30 -7.69
N ARG A 239 3.92 -23.72 -8.87
CA ARG A 239 5.24 -23.44 -9.43
C ARG A 239 5.88 -22.32 -8.58
N VAL A 240 7.13 -22.49 -8.18
CA VAL A 240 7.82 -21.49 -7.37
C VAL A 240 8.83 -20.73 -8.21
N LEU A 241 8.88 -19.42 -8.03
CA LEU A 241 9.98 -18.55 -8.44
C LEU A 241 10.42 -17.72 -7.22
N THR A 242 11.72 -17.67 -7.01
CA THR A 242 12.32 -16.88 -5.93
C THR A 242 12.93 -15.59 -6.47
N PHE A 243 12.90 -14.53 -5.66
CA PHE A 243 13.55 -13.26 -5.99
C PHE A 243 14.38 -12.78 -4.82
N GLY A 244 15.48 -12.09 -5.10
CA GLY A 244 16.37 -11.54 -4.07
C GLY A 244 17.78 -11.32 -4.56
N GLU A 245 18.75 -11.20 -3.64
CA GLU A 245 20.18 -11.00 -3.94
C GLU A 245 20.95 -12.34 -3.97
N SER A 246 20.38 -13.39 -3.40
CA SER A 246 20.98 -14.72 -3.40
C SER A 246 21.30 -15.18 -4.81
N ALA A 247 22.50 -15.73 -5.00
CA ALA A 247 22.87 -16.38 -6.26
C ALA A 247 22.00 -17.61 -6.62
N ARG A 248 21.13 -18.03 -5.70
CA ARG A 248 20.16 -19.11 -5.90
C ARG A 248 18.76 -18.60 -6.23
N ALA A 249 18.54 -17.27 -6.22
CA ALA A 249 17.26 -16.71 -6.60
C ALA A 249 17.06 -16.85 -8.12
N ASP A 250 15.83 -17.23 -8.53
CA ASP A 250 15.48 -17.33 -9.95
C ASP A 250 15.51 -15.95 -10.63
N ILE A 251 15.12 -14.91 -9.89
CA ILE A 251 15.23 -13.51 -10.29
C ILE A 251 16.18 -12.83 -9.31
N GLN A 252 17.44 -12.74 -9.69
CA GLN A 252 18.51 -12.24 -8.82
C GLN A 252 18.74 -10.74 -9.03
N LEU A 253 18.73 -9.95 -7.96
CA LEU A 253 19.28 -8.61 -7.93
C LEU A 253 20.81 -8.71 -7.79
N THR A 254 21.56 -8.48 -8.87
CA THR A 254 23.02 -8.62 -8.89
C THR A 254 23.73 -7.32 -8.51
N ASP A 255 23.10 -6.18 -8.76
CA ASP A 255 23.67 -4.87 -8.45
C ASP A 255 22.55 -3.83 -8.31
N TYR A 256 22.78 -2.83 -7.46
CA TYR A 256 21.90 -1.69 -7.30
C TYR A 256 22.70 -0.39 -7.16
N VAL A 257 22.42 0.56 -8.04
CA VAL A 257 22.97 1.92 -7.96
C VAL A 257 21.85 2.90 -7.64
N GLY A 258 21.91 3.50 -6.46
CA GLY A 258 20.97 4.53 -6.00
C GLY A 258 21.55 5.92 -6.17
N GLU A 259 20.82 6.80 -6.85
CA GLU A 259 21.07 8.24 -6.92
C GLU A 259 20.08 8.98 -6.02
N ALA A 260 20.23 10.29 -5.88
CA ALA A 260 19.35 11.10 -5.05
C ALA A 260 17.85 10.94 -5.40
N ALA A 261 17.49 10.80 -6.69
CA ALA A 261 16.12 10.76 -7.17
C ALA A 261 15.76 9.50 -7.98
N ARG A 262 16.70 8.61 -8.22
CA ARG A 262 16.54 7.46 -9.11
C ARG A 262 17.23 6.22 -8.54
N GLY A 263 16.84 5.07 -9.05
CA GLY A 263 17.50 3.81 -8.77
C GLY A 263 17.67 3.00 -10.06
N THR A 264 18.79 2.32 -10.21
CA THR A 264 19.01 1.36 -11.28
C THR A 264 19.37 0.02 -10.68
N ALA A 265 18.57 -0.99 -10.97
CA ALA A 265 18.79 -2.37 -10.57
C ALA A 265 19.28 -3.19 -11.75
N ARG A 266 20.29 -4.03 -11.55
CA ARG A 266 20.70 -5.09 -12.47
C ARG A 266 20.13 -6.40 -11.98
N VAL A 267 19.30 -7.01 -12.81
CA VAL A 267 18.60 -8.24 -12.49
C VAL A 267 19.10 -9.34 -13.42
N LEU A 268 19.39 -10.51 -12.88
CA LEU A 268 19.70 -11.71 -13.65
C LEU A 268 18.50 -12.66 -13.57
N MET A 269 18.01 -13.09 -14.73
CA MET A 269 16.90 -14.02 -14.86
C MET A 269 17.22 -15.03 -15.96
N ASP A 270 17.17 -16.32 -15.66
CA ASP A 270 17.52 -17.40 -16.60
C ASP A 270 18.90 -17.21 -17.28
N GLY A 271 19.86 -16.62 -16.57
CA GLY A 271 21.19 -16.28 -17.09
C GLY A 271 21.23 -15.02 -17.97
N LEU A 272 20.11 -14.35 -18.21
CA LEU A 272 20.03 -13.13 -19.02
C LEU A 272 19.99 -11.87 -18.11
N PRO A 273 20.89 -10.88 -18.35
CA PRO A 273 20.87 -9.64 -17.60
C PRO A 273 19.75 -8.71 -18.08
N LEU A 274 19.04 -8.12 -17.13
CA LEU A 274 17.99 -7.12 -17.35
C LEU A 274 18.30 -5.89 -16.50
N SER A 275 18.20 -4.70 -17.08
CA SER A 275 18.32 -3.43 -16.36
C SER A 275 16.93 -2.87 -16.06
N VAL A 276 16.66 -2.58 -14.78
CA VAL A 276 15.41 -1.95 -14.32
C VAL A 276 15.74 -0.57 -13.77
N HIS A 277 15.14 0.46 -14.35
CA HIS A 277 15.28 1.84 -13.92
C HIS A 277 14.02 2.27 -13.17
N LEU A 278 14.20 2.97 -12.04
CA LEU A 278 13.11 3.47 -11.19
C LEU A 278 13.26 4.98 -11.02
N ALA A 279 12.16 5.73 -11.11
CA ALA A 279 12.14 7.17 -10.80
C ALA A 279 12.03 7.43 -9.27
N ALA A 280 12.54 6.51 -8.47
CA ALA A 280 12.65 6.63 -7.02
C ALA A 280 13.87 5.85 -6.53
N PRO A 281 14.65 6.38 -5.57
CA PRO A 281 15.79 5.69 -4.97
C PRO A 281 15.32 4.73 -3.86
N GLY A 282 16.05 3.64 -3.69
CA GLY A 282 15.87 2.70 -2.57
C GLY A 282 16.15 1.27 -2.98
N HIS A 283 17.09 0.63 -2.30
CA HIS A 283 17.43 -0.79 -2.52
C HIS A 283 16.22 -1.72 -2.35
N HIS A 284 15.35 -1.43 -1.39
CA HIS A 284 14.09 -2.14 -1.18
C HIS A 284 13.12 -2.02 -2.38
N LEU A 285 13.19 -0.92 -3.14
CA LEU A 285 12.40 -0.76 -4.37
C LEU A 285 12.95 -1.65 -5.49
N ALA A 286 14.27 -1.83 -5.56
CA ALA A 286 14.88 -2.78 -6.50
C ALA A 286 14.43 -4.22 -6.23
N LEU A 287 14.37 -4.64 -4.96
CA LEU A 287 13.83 -5.95 -4.57
C LEU A 287 12.34 -6.11 -4.92
N ASN A 288 11.54 -5.07 -4.70
CA ASN A 288 10.12 -5.08 -5.12
C ASN A 288 9.98 -5.15 -6.64
N ALA A 289 10.89 -4.52 -7.39
CA ALA A 289 10.94 -4.61 -8.84
C ALA A 289 11.31 -6.03 -9.30
N CYS A 290 12.23 -6.72 -8.62
CA CYS A 290 12.52 -8.14 -8.88
C CYS A 290 11.25 -9.01 -8.69
N ALA A 291 10.47 -8.78 -7.62
CA ALA A 291 9.20 -9.47 -7.42
C ALA A 291 8.18 -9.18 -8.54
N ALA A 292 8.15 -7.93 -9.04
CA ALA A 292 7.29 -7.56 -10.16
C ALA A 292 7.72 -8.25 -11.46
N ILE A 293 9.00 -8.26 -11.78
CA ILE A 293 9.55 -8.97 -12.96
C ILE A 293 9.30 -10.48 -12.84
N ALA A 294 9.53 -11.09 -11.67
CA ALA A 294 9.19 -12.50 -11.42
C ALA A 294 7.71 -12.81 -11.70
N THR A 295 6.83 -11.88 -11.32
CA THR A 295 5.38 -12.02 -11.55
C THR A 295 5.05 -11.96 -13.02
N VAL A 296 5.62 -11.01 -13.77
CA VAL A 296 5.42 -10.91 -15.23
C VAL A 296 5.95 -12.16 -15.94
N HIS A 297 7.15 -12.64 -15.56
CA HIS A 297 7.71 -13.89 -16.08
C HIS A 297 6.80 -15.09 -15.78
N ALA A 298 6.27 -15.20 -14.56
CA ALA A 298 5.32 -16.25 -14.18
C ALA A 298 4.02 -16.21 -14.99
N LEU A 299 3.62 -15.05 -15.47
CA LEU A 299 2.46 -14.85 -16.35
C LEU A 299 2.80 -15.03 -17.84
N GLU A 300 4.05 -15.40 -18.16
CA GLU A 300 4.56 -15.54 -19.53
C GLU A 300 4.49 -14.22 -20.34
N GLY A 301 4.61 -13.07 -19.62
CA GLY A 301 4.59 -11.74 -20.21
C GLY A 301 5.97 -11.28 -20.68
N ASP A 302 5.99 -10.22 -21.48
CA ASP A 302 7.23 -9.56 -21.93
C ASP A 302 7.89 -8.82 -20.78
N VAL A 303 8.94 -9.41 -20.19
CA VAL A 303 9.70 -8.85 -19.06
C VAL A 303 10.51 -7.63 -19.44
N VAL A 304 10.90 -7.48 -20.73
CA VAL A 304 11.64 -6.32 -21.21
C VAL A 304 10.72 -5.11 -21.27
N ALA A 305 9.54 -5.26 -21.87
CA ALA A 305 8.52 -4.21 -21.88
C ALA A 305 8.09 -3.82 -20.45
N ALA A 306 7.94 -4.80 -19.55
CA ALA A 306 7.62 -4.58 -18.15
C ALA A 306 8.72 -3.80 -17.40
N ALA A 307 9.99 -4.15 -17.61
CA ALA A 307 11.14 -3.45 -17.02
C ALA A 307 11.24 -2.00 -17.51
N GLU A 308 10.98 -1.74 -18.79
CA GLU A 308 10.97 -0.39 -19.34
C GLU A 308 9.80 0.44 -18.75
N ALA A 309 8.62 -0.16 -18.55
CA ALA A 309 7.49 0.51 -17.93
C ALA A 309 7.77 0.93 -16.47
N LEU A 310 8.61 0.18 -15.75
CA LEU A 310 9.02 0.51 -14.38
C LEU A 310 9.85 1.81 -14.29
N ARG A 311 10.40 2.31 -15.41
CA ARG A 311 11.03 3.64 -15.48
C ARG A 311 10.08 4.76 -15.04
N GLY A 312 8.77 4.59 -15.24
CA GLY A 312 7.74 5.50 -14.76
C GLY A 312 7.38 5.36 -13.28
N PHE A 313 8.00 4.41 -12.56
CA PHE A 313 7.67 4.20 -11.16
C PHE A 313 8.27 5.28 -10.28
N GLY A 314 7.41 6.14 -9.71
CA GLY A 314 7.72 7.08 -8.63
C GLY A 314 7.05 6.65 -7.32
N ALA A 315 7.70 6.95 -6.21
CA ALA A 315 7.12 6.67 -4.90
C ALA A 315 5.86 7.55 -4.68
N GLY A 316 4.78 6.93 -4.24
CA GLY A 316 3.52 7.61 -3.97
C GLY A 316 3.52 8.38 -2.64
N ALA A 317 2.52 9.24 -2.44
CA ALA A 317 2.31 9.98 -1.21
C ALA A 317 2.28 9.04 0.02
N GLY A 318 2.97 9.43 1.08
CA GLY A 318 3.13 8.63 2.29
C GLY A 318 4.03 7.39 2.16
N ARG A 319 4.64 7.15 1.00
CA ARG A 319 5.44 5.95 0.70
C ARG A 319 6.79 6.25 0.06
N GLY A 320 7.43 7.32 0.53
CA GLY A 320 8.72 7.79 0.03
C GLY A 320 8.61 8.87 -1.04
N ALA A 321 7.45 9.52 -1.19
CA ALA A 321 7.26 10.63 -2.11
C ALA A 321 8.24 11.77 -1.80
N ARG A 322 8.78 12.36 -2.85
CA ARG A 322 9.74 13.46 -2.79
C ARG A 322 9.00 14.77 -3.04
N VAL A 323 9.09 15.70 -2.09
CA VAL A 323 8.46 17.02 -2.20
C VAL A 323 9.51 18.09 -1.98
N THR A 324 9.65 19.02 -2.89
CA THR A 324 10.46 20.22 -2.69
C THR A 324 9.67 21.22 -1.86
N LEU A 325 10.26 21.66 -0.75
CA LEU A 325 9.73 22.71 0.11
C LEU A 325 10.38 24.03 -0.29
N ALA A 326 9.55 25.01 -0.66
CA ALA A 326 10.02 26.38 -0.89
C ALA A 326 10.14 27.12 0.45
N LEU A 327 11.32 27.67 0.73
CA LEU A 327 11.62 28.36 1.97
C LEU A 327 12.23 29.73 1.67
N PRO A 328 12.14 30.73 2.57
CA PRO A 328 12.90 31.96 2.44
C PRO A 328 14.39 31.66 2.29
N GLY A 329 14.99 32.07 1.17
CA GLY A 329 16.41 31.88 0.90
C GLY A 329 16.79 30.53 0.27
N GLY A 330 15.85 29.67 -0.15
CA GLY A 330 16.18 28.44 -0.87
C GLY A 330 15.12 27.35 -0.74
N THR A 331 15.55 26.10 -0.86
CA THR A 331 14.66 24.94 -0.82
C THR A 331 15.14 23.89 0.16
N ALA A 332 14.22 23.06 0.66
CA ALA A 332 14.52 21.81 1.36
C ALA A 332 13.83 20.64 0.67
N LEU A 333 14.29 19.42 0.95
CA LEU A 333 13.69 18.19 0.47
C LEU A 333 12.87 17.54 1.58
N LEU A 334 11.62 17.21 1.31
CA LEU A 334 10.81 16.33 2.14
C LEU A 334 10.71 14.94 1.49
N LEU A 335 11.00 13.90 2.26
CA LEU A 335 10.71 12.51 1.95
C LEU A 335 9.48 12.10 2.77
N ASP A 336 8.31 12.09 2.11
CA ASP A 336 7.05 11.70 2.73
C ASP A 336 6.90 10.18 2.74
N ASP A 337 7.21 9.55 3.86
CA ASP A 337 7.01 8.11 4.10
C ASP A 337 6.06 7.88 5.31
N SER A 338 5.07 8.77 5.44
CA SER A 338 4.21 8.93 6.62
C SER A 338 3.07 7.92 6.74
N TYR A 339 2.88 7.02 5.76
CA TYR A 339 1.72 6.13 5.73
C TYR A 339 1.79 5.01 6.78
N ASN A 340 2.95 4.37 6.95
CA ASN A 340 3.12 3.30 7.94
C ASN A 340 4.60 3.16 8.34
N ALA A 341 4.86 2.48 9.49
CA ALA A 341 6.20 2.25 9.98
C ALA A 341 6.37 0.85 10.57
N SER A 342 7.54 0.28 10.33
CA SER A 342 8.09 -0.91 10.98
C SER A 342 9.61 -0.76 11.04
N PRO A 343 10.34 -1.54 11.87
CA PRO A 343 11.79 -1.41 11.96
C PRO A 343 12.50 -1.50 10.60
N ALA A 344 12.13 -2.48 9.77
CA ALA A 344 12.69 -2.65 8.44
C ALA A 344 12.40 -1.46 7.50
N SER A 345 11.16 -0.94 7.54
CA SER A 345 10.79 0.19 6.68
C SER A 345 11.41 1.52 7.13
N ILE A 346 11.67 1.70 8.43
CA ILE A 346 12.43 2.86 8.94
C ILE A 346 13.87 2.77 8.43
N ARG A 347 14.56 1.63 8.56
CA ARG A 347 15.92 1.44 8.01
C ARG A 347 16.00 1.72 6.51
N ALA A 348 15.01 1.26 5.75
CA ALA A 348 14.92 1.55 4.32
C ALA A 348 14.80 3.06 4.03
N GLY A 349 13.93 3.78 4.75
CA GLY A 349 13.80 5.24 4.64
C GLY A 349 15.08 5.99 5.05
N LEU A 350 15.76 5.54 6.09
CA LEU A 350 17.04 6.09 6.53
C LEU A 350 18.14 5.94 5.46
N SER A 351 18.20 4.79 4.78
CA SER A 351 19.15 4.58 3.67
C SER A 351 18.87 5.54 2.52
N VAL A 352 17.61 5.81 2.20
CA VAL A 352 17.23 6.79 1.18
C VAL A 352 17.63 8.21 1.62
N LEU A 353 17.37 8.57 2.89
CA LEU A 353 17.75 9.88 3.45
C LEU A 353 19.27 10.08 3.42
N ALA A 354 20.05 9.08 3.83
CA ALA A 354 21.51 9.13 3.87
C ALA A 354 22.13 9.42 2.49
N ALA A 355 21.49 8.93 1.42
CA ALA A 355 21.93 9.16 0.04
C ALA A 355 21.56 10.55 -0.52
N GLN A 356 20.77 11.37 0.23
CA GLN A 356 20.40 12.69 -0.27
C GLN A 356 21.52 13.70 -0.11
N PRO A 357 21.80 14.54 -1.14
CA PRO A 357 22.65 15.72 -1.00
C PRO A 357 21.89 16.72 -0.10
N ALA A 358 22.41 16.95 1.10
CA ALA A 358 21.79 17.86 2.06
C ALA A 358 22.83 18.48 3.00
N THR A 359 22.56 19.72 3.44
CA THR A 359 23.36 20.39 4.48
C THR A 359 23.11 19.73 5.83
N ARG A 360 21.84 19.40 6.12
CA ARG A 360 21.42 18.63 7.31
C ARG A 360 20.39 17.58 6.91
N ARG A 361 20.50 16.41 7.53
CA ARG A 361 19.51 15.34 7.43
C ARG A 361 18.68 15.30 8.70
N ILE A 362 17.39 15.48 8.56
CA ILE A 362 16.44 15.52 9.66
C ILE A 362 15.52 14.31 9.55
N VAL A 363 15.26 13.66 10.69
CA VAL A 363 14.30 12.56 10.78
C VAL A 363 13.18 12.95 11.73
N ALA A 364 11.93 12.79 11.32
CA ALA A 364 10.73 12.97 12.13
C ALA A 364 9.98 11.63 12.21
N LEU A 365 9.98 10.99 13.39
CA LEU A 365 9.43 9.67 13.60
C LEU A 365 8.23 9.70 14.56
N GLY A 366 7.13 9.08 14.14
CA GLY A 366 6.03 8.68 14.98
C GLY A 366 6.10 7.19 15.34
N ASP A 367 5.36 6.79 16.37
CA ASP A 367 5.36 5.42 16.89
C ASP A 367 5.18 4.37 15.81
N MET A 368 5.88 3.26 15.96
CA MET A 368 5.58 1.99 15.29
C MET A 368 4.55 1.24 16.16
N LEU A 369 3.35 1.06 15.64
CA LEU A 369 2.25 0.41 16.34
C LEU A 369 2.23 -1.11 16.05
N GLU A 370 1.43 -1.85 16.82
CA GLU A 370 1.18 -3.29 16.64
C GLU A 370 2.41 -4.19 16.86
N LEU A 371 3.41 -3.69 17.60
CA LEU A 371 4.63 -4.45 17.92
C LEU A 371 4.52 -5.25 19.24
N GLY A 372 3.39 -5.14 19.96
CA GLY A 372 3.17 -5.83 21.23
C GLY A 372 4.14 -5.40 22.32
N GLU A 373 4.42 -6.30 23.27
CA GLU A 373 5.29 -6.04 24.43
C GLU A 373 6.74 -5.69 24.02
N GLY A 374 7.23 -6.20 22.90
CA GLY A 374 8.55 -5.89 22.34
C GLY A 374 8.69 -4.48 21.76
N GLY A 375 7.58 -3.74 21.65
CA GLY A 375 7.56 -2.40 21.05
C GLY A 375 8.61 -1.44 21.60
N PRO A 376 8.73 -1.23 22.92
CA PRO A 376 9.73 -0.33 23.50
C PRO A 376 11.18 -0.70 23.11
N ALA A 377 11.54 -1.98 23.15
CA ALA A 377 12.88 -2.46 22.80
C ALA A 377 13.16 -2.23 21.29
N MET A 378 12.21 -2.58 20.41
CA MET A 378 12.34 -2.40 18.98
C MET A 378 12.49 -0.91 18.57
N HIS A 379 11.88 0.02 19.34
CA HIS A 379 12.10 1.44 19.13
C HIS A 379 13.53 1.85 19.56
N ALA A 380 13.98 1.41 20.72
CA ALA A 380 15.32 1.73 21.22
C ALA A 380 16.44 1.20 20.32
N GLU A 381 16.28 0.00 19.76
CA GLU A 381 17.24 -0.64 18.86
C GLU A 381 17.54 0.15 17.59
N LEU A 382 16.59 0.98 17.14
CA LEU A 382 16.77 1.83 15.96
C LEU A 382 17.68 3.04 16.20
N ALA A 383 18.04 3.34 17.45
CA ALA A 383 18.76 4.57 17.80
C ALA A 383 20.11 4.70 17.07
N SER A 384 20.85 3.58 16.90
CA SER A 384 22.13 3.58 16.18
C SER A 384 21.96 3.85 14.69
N ASP A 385 20.95 3.20 14.06
CA ASP A 385 20.64 3.40 12.64
C ASP A 385 20.23 4.84 12.35
N VAL A 386 19.35 5.40 13.21
CA VAL A 386 18.87 6.78 13.12
C VAL A 386 20.01 7.78 13.34
N ALA A 387 20.84 7.57 14.37
CA ALA A 387 21.96 8.47 14.67
C ALA A 387 23.02 8.50 13.57
N SER A 388 23.18 7.38 12.84
CA SER A 388 24.11 7.29 11.71
C SER A 388 23.61 8.04 10.47
N ALA A 389 22.30 8.03 10.23
CA ALA A 389 21.69 8.59 9.03
C ALA A 389 21.24 10.05 9.16
N ALA A 390 21.03 10.56 10.39
CA ALA A 390 20.48 11.89 10.65
C ALA A 390 21.37 12.77 11.51
N ASP A 391 21.30 14.09 11.29
CA ASP A 391 21.94 15.11 12.09
C ASP A 391 21.05 15.54 13.25
N LEU A 392 19.73 15.61 13.03
CA LEU A 392 18.73 15.93 14.04
C LEU A 392 17.54 14.98 13.96
N VAL A 393 17.02 14.59 15.12
CA VAL A 393 15.93 13.64 15.27
C VAL A 393 14.80 14.26 16.08
N TYR A 394 13.64 14.28 15.48
CA TYR A 394 12.40 14.67 16.11
C TYR A 394 11.51 13.45 16.25
N CYS A 395 10.87 13.29 17.40
CA CYS A 395 10.03 12.14 17.67
C CYS A 395 8.69 12.56 18.25
N CYS A 396 7.66 11.78 18.02
CA CYS A 396 6.40 11.91 18.75
C CYS A 396 5.77 10.56 19.05
N GLY A 397 5.01 10.54 20.15
CA GLY A 397 4.33 9.37 20.66
C GLY A 397 5.03 8.68 21.84
N PRO A 398 4.26 7.90 22.61
CA PRO A 398 4.75 7.30 23.86
C PRO A 398 5.84 6.24 23.65
N LEU A 399 5.87 5.54 22.51
CA LEU A 399 6.86 4.50 22.22
C LEU A 399 8.17 5.10 21.69
N MET A 400 8.10 6.15 20.88
CA MET A 400 9.29 6.82 20.34
C MET A 400 10.18 7.45 21.42
N ARG A 401 9.67 7.65 22.64
CA ARG A 401 10.52 8.09 23.79
C ARG A 401 11.70 7.16 24.04
N HIS A 402 11.54 5.84 23.76
CA HIS A 402 12.59 4.85 23.99
C HIS A 402 13.74 5.00 22.98
N LEU A 403 13.42 5.25 21.71
CA LEU A 403 14.40 5.62 20.69
C LEU A 403 15.08 6.95 21.08
N PHE A 404 14.29 7.98 21.39
CA PHE A 404 14.80 9.32 21.69
C PHE A 404 15.75 9.33 22.89
N ALA A 405 15.43 8.56 23.94
CA ALA A 405 16.29 8.41 25.12
C ALA A 405 17.62 7.66 24.82
N ALA A 406 17.62 6.77 23.83
CA ALA A 406 18.80 6.03 23.40
C ALA A 406 19.72 6.79 22.42
N LEU A 407 19.25 7.92 21.84
CA LEU A 407 20.04 8.75 20.94
C LEU A 407 21.15 9.53 21.69
N PRO A 408 22.30 9.81 21.03
CA PRO A 408 23.25 10.80 21.53
C PRO A 408 22.59 12.19 21.69
N GLU A 409 22.88 12.93 22.75
CA GLU A 409 22.27 14.24 23.04
C GLU A 409 22.36 15.21 21.87
N LYS A 410 23.52 15.28 21.21
CA LYS A 410 23.76 16.16 20.06
C LYS A 410 22.88 15.88 18.85
N LYS A 411 22.21 14.72 18.80
CA LYS A 411 21.29 14.32 17.74
C LYS A 411 19.83 14.59 18.10
N ARG A 412 19.54 14.89 19.38
CA ARG A 412 18.17 15.09 19.87
C ARG A 412 17.65 16.47 19.50
N GLY A 413 16.63 16.54 18.64
CA GLY A 413 15.87 17.75 18.39
C GLY A 413 14.79 17.95 19.45
N ALA A 414 13.70 17.18 19.37
CA ALA A 414 12.62 17.19 20.36
C ALA A 414 11.84 15.86 20.35
N HIS A 415 11.25 15.54 21.52
CA HIS A 415 10.23 14.49 21.64
C HIS A 415 8.92 15.11 22.13
N LEU A 416 7.82 14.90 21.38
CA LEU A 416 6.51 15.53 21.62
C LEU A 416 5.47 14.42 21.88
N PRO A 417 4.33 14.76 22.54
CA PRO A 417 3.27 13.78 22.80
C PRO A 417 2.69 13.14 21.53
N ASP A 418 2.52 13.92 20.48
CA ASP A 418 1.88 13.50 19.23
C ASP A 418 2.35 14.32 18.01
N SER A 419 1.89 13.93 16.83
CA SER A 419 2.21 14.59 15.57
C SER A 419 1.63 16.02 15.46
N SER A 420 0.54 16.32 16.16
CA SER A 420 -0.07 17.66 16.14
C SER A 420 0.82 18.67 16.84
N ALA A 421 1.45 18.27 17.95
CA ALA A 421 2.43 19.09 18.67
C ALA A 421 3.76 19.17 17.89
N LEU A 422 4.17 18.09 17.22
CA LEU A 422 5.42 18.05 16.45
C LEU A 422 5.37 18.90 15.18
N ALA A 423 4.24 18.93 14.48
CA ALA A 423 4.09 19.56 13.17
C ALA A 423 4.53 21.03 13.13
N PRO A 424 4.03 21.95 13.98
CA PRO A 424 4.44 23.36 13.95
C PRO A 424 5.90 23.55 14.37
N LEU A 425 6.40 22.75 15.31
CA LEU A 425 7.79 22.83 15.77
C LEU A 425 8.76 22.47 14.66
N LEU A 426 8.50 21.38 13.95
CA LEU A 426 9.36 20.93 12.84
C LEU A 426 9.29 21.92 11.66
N ALA A 427 8.10 22.44 11.32
CA ALA A 427 7.94 23.44 10.28
C ALA A 427 8.74 24.71 10.54
N GLY A 428 8.89 25.12 11.81
CA GLY A 428 9.74 26.26 12.22
C GLY A 428 11.23 25.93 12.27
N ALA A 429 11.62 24.66 12.30
CA ALA A 429 13.01 24.22 12.44
C ALA A 429 13.72 23.93 11.11
N VAL A 430 12.95 23.65 10.04
CA VAL A 430 13.48 23.31 8.69
C VAL A 430 14.08 24.56 8.04
N ARG A 431 15.22 24.36 7.36
CA ARG A 431 16.02 25.43 6.72
C ARG A 431 16.35 25.05 5.27
N PRO A 432 16.70 26.02 4.41
CA PRO A 432 17.24 25.72 3.09
C PRO A 432 18.44 24.76 3.15
N GLY A 433 18.45 23.79 2.24
CA GLY A 433 19.48 22.76 2.18
C GLY A 433 19.21 21.52 3.05
N ASP A 434 18.13 21.48 3.83
CA ASP A 434 17.75 20.31 4.61
C ASP A 434 17.12 19.19 3.75
N ALA A 435 17.35 17.94 4.15
CA ALA A 435 16.53 16.80 3.75
C ALA A 435 15.82 16.23 4.97
N VAL A 436 14.50 16.10 4.89
CA VAL A 436 13.63 15.70 6.01
C VAL A 436 12.92 14.41 5.64
N LEU A 437 13.11 13.35 6.43
CA LEU A 437 12.30 12.12 6.36
C LEU A 437 11.18 12.17 7.41
N VAL A 438 9.94 12.01 6.99
CA VAL A 438 8.78 11.90 7.88
C VAL A 438 8.20 10.49 7.80
N LYS A 439 8.17 9.77 8.95
CA LYS A 439 7.69 8.39 8.99
C LYS A 439 7.04 8.03 10.33
N GLY A 440 6.00 7.18 10.29
CA GLY A 440 5.30 6.63 11.46
C GLY A 440 4.17 5.70 11.04
N SER A 441 3.65 4.92 11.97
CA SER A 441 2.44 4.13 11.73
C SER A 441 1.24 5.03 11.42
N LEU A 442 0.24 4.52 10.71
CA LEU A 442 -0.94 5.30 10.32
C LEU A 442 -1.60 5.98 11.54
N GLY A 443 -1.70 5.25 12.66
CA GLY A 443 -2.25 5.78 13.91
C GLY A 443 -1.43 6.91 14.56
N SER A 444 -0.14 7.04 14.23
CA SER A 444 0.71 8.15 14.66
C SER A 444 0.41 9.45 13.90
N ARG A 445 -0.40 9.39 12.84
CA ARG A 445 -0.90 10.53 12.07
C ARG A 445 0.20 11.46 11.54
N MET A 446 1.34 10.91 11.13
CA MET A 446 2.48 11.70 10.65
C MET A 446 2.17 12.51 9.38
N ALA A 447 1.08 12.22 8.69
CA ALA A 447 0.55 13.06 7.61
C ALA A 447 0.27 14.52 8.05
N LEU A 448 0.01 14.78 9.34
CA LEU A 448 -0.12 16.15 9.87
C LEU A 448 1.21 16.91 9.81
N VAL A 449 2.32 16.23 10.08
CA VAL A 449 3.66 16.80 9.96
C VAL A 449 3.97 17.09 8.49
N VAL A 450 3.65 16.18 7.59
CA VAL A 450 3.79 16.37 6.13
C VAL A 450 2.98 17.58 5.67
N ALA A 451 1.70 17.67 6.07
CA ALA A 451 0.84 18.81 5.72
C ALA A 451 1.40 20.16 6.21
N ALA A 452 1.91 20.21 7.44
CA ALA A 452 2.51 21.43 7.99
C ALA A 452 3.78 21.84 7.22
N LEU A 453 4.62 20.89 6.83
CA LEU A 453 5.81 21.15 6.02
C LEU A 453 5.43 21.61 4.59
N THR A 454 4.48 20.96 3.95
CA THR A 454 4.06 21.34 2.58
C THR A 454 3.37 22.71 2.54
N SER A 455 2.68 23.12 3.62
CA SER A 455 2.09 24.47 3.70
C SER A 455 3.13 25.62 3.71
N LEU A 456 4.42 25.32 3.89
CA LEU A 456 5.48 26.31 3.73
C LEU A 456 5.58 26.82 2.29
N ASN A 457 5.21 26.02 1.30
CA ASN A 457 5.17 26.41 -0.11
C ASN A 457 4.19 27.56 -0.35
N ASP A 458 3.03 27.56 0.31
CA ASP A 458 1.99 28.61 0.15
C ASP A 458 2.42 29.93 0.76
N LYS A 459 3.17 29.89 1.87
CA LYS A 459 3.67 31.11 2.57
C LYS A 459 4.79 31.79 1.78
N SER A 460 5.60 31.04 1.04
CA SER A 460 6.67 31.61 0.21
C SER A 460 6.13 32.29 -1.03
N SER A 461 5.02 31.81 -1.60
CA SER A 461 4.35 32.44 -2.74
C SER A 461 3.61 33.73 -2.38
N ALA A 462 3.09 33.84 -1.13
CA ALA A 462 2.39 35.02 -0.64
C ALA A 462 3.36 36.16 -0.22
N GLY A 463 4.60 35.85 0.14
CA GLY A 463 5.61 36.85 0.52
C GLY A 463 6.30 37.55 -0.65
N GLY A 464 6.10 37.09 -1.90
CA GLY A 464 6.67 37.69 -3.11
C GLY A 464 5.87 38.85 -3.72
N ALA A 465 4.68 39.17 -3.22
CA ALA A 465 3.79 40.17 -3.79
C ALA A 465 3.76 41.52 -3.03
N GLY A 466 4.84 41.87 -2.36
CA GLY A 466 4.89 43.14 -1.61
C GLY A 466 6.26 43.79 -1.69
N VAL A 467 6.23 44.97 -2.30
CA VAL A 467 7.19 46.07 -2.36
C VAL A 467 7.95 46.19 -3.68
N VAL A 468 7.35 46.95 -4.59
CA VAL A 468 8.10 47.85 -5.49
C VAL A 468 7.75 49.26 -5.05
N PRO A 469 8.74 50.10 -4.71
CA PRO A 469 8.56 51.47 -4.32
C PRO A 469 8.10 52.37 -5.48
#